data_64c10cbbcae379e44bdc8f68e2439c73
#
_entry.id   64c10cbbcae379e44bdc8f68e2439c73
#
_cell.length_a   1.000
_cell.length_b   1.000
_cell.length_c   1.000
_cell.angle_alpha   90.00
_cell.angle_beta   90.00
_cell.angle_gamma   90.00
#
_symmetry.space_group_name_H-M   'P 1'
#
loop_
_entity.id
_entity.type
_entity.pdbx_description
1 polymer ?
#
loop_
_entity_poly.entity_id
_entity_poly.type
_entity_poly.pdbx_seq_one_letter_code
_entity_poly.pdbx_strand_id
1 'polypeptide(L)'
;KVFAGDLHSHSNTQRNIIYPGSPMTTTFHREVVKTGYLIIRPLTWDWKEFDLPQLLRKTISSEEEMTPTDYHHTIYEIEGDVADLAKIKNSELLDKKVVKRSSEATLNLKDLTIEEEVIEYLSAILNLTDNKIQDIMGVFNDYSKSATMG
;
A
#
# COMPACT_ATOMS: atom_id res chain seq x y z
N LYS A 1 -25.30 -10.10 -25.02
CA LYS A 1 -24.31 -10.13 -23.94
C LYS A 1 -22.91 -10.39 -24.53
N VAL A 2 -21.90 -9.75 -23.96
CA VAL A 2 -20.49 -10.01 -24.28
C VAL A 2 -19.89 -10.72 -23.07
N PHE A 3 -19.18 -11.81 -23.29
CA PHE A 3 -18.39 -12.48 -22.25
C PHE A 3 -16.93 -12.12 -22.49
N ALA A 4 -16.29 -11.51 -21.51
CA ALA A 4 -14.94 -10.97 -21.62
C ALA A 4 -14.04 -11.52 -20.51
N GLY A 5 -12.79 -11.77 -20.85
CA GLY A 5 -11.73 -12.11 -19.88
C GLY A 5 -11.01 -10.87 -19.36
N ASP A 6 -9.77 -11.06 -18.89
CA ASP A 6 -8.83 -10.06 -18.39
C ASP A 6 -9.11 -9.57 -16.96
N LEU A 7 -10.31 -9.15 -16.60
CA LEU A 7 -10.62 -8.72 -15.25
C LEU A 7 -10.77 -9.90 -14.29
N HIS A 8 -10.01 -9.87 -13.18
CA HIS A 8 -9.89 -10.99 -12.26
C HIS A 8 -11.07 -11.14 -11.29
N SER A 9 -11.96 -10.15 -11.20
CA SER A 9 -13.13 -10.23 -10.34
C SER A 9 -14.44 -10.25 -11.14
N HIS A 10 -15.31 -11.21 -10.81
CA HIS A 10 -16.67 -11.25 -11.34
C HIS A 10 -17.49 -10.00 -10.98
N SER A 11 -17.16 -9.32 -9.88
CA SER A 11 -17.81 -8.07 -9.46
C SER A 11 -17.69 -6.94 -10.48
N ASN A 12 -16.74 -7.03 -11.42
CA ASN A 12 -16.60 -6.10 -12.54
C ASN A 12 -17.68 -6.28 -13.63
N THR A 13 -18.54 -7.31 -13.52
CA THR A 13 -19.63 -7.58 -14.47
C THR A 13 -20.57 -6.38 -14.54
N GLN A 14 -20.86 -5.97 -15.77
CA GLN A 14 -21.75 -4.87 -16.11
C GLN A 14 -23.02 -5.40 -16.81
N ARG A 15 -23.97 -4.51 -17.08
CA ARG A 15 -25.24 -4.88 -17.71
C ARG A 15 -25.07 -5.70 -19.01
N ASN A 16 -24.07 -5.35 -19.82
CA ASN A 16 -23.87 -5.95 -21.15
C ASN A 16 -22.60 -6.78 -21.28
N ILE A 17 -21.66 -6.64 -20.35
CA ILE A 17 -20.36 -7.31 -20.34
C ILE A 17 -20.26 -8.16 -19.08
N ILE A 18 -20.03 -9.45 -19.28
CA ILE A 18 -19.96 -10.44 -18.21
C ILE A 18 -18.51 -10.90 -18.07
N TYR A 19 -17.92 -10.76 -16.87
CA TYR A 19 -16.59 -11.26 -16.55
C TYR A 19 -16.69 -12.50 -15.68
N PRO A 20 -16.03 -13.62 -16.03
CA PRO A 20 -15.99 -14.79 -15.15
C PRO A 20 -15.19 -14.50 -13.85
N GLY A 21 -14.22 -13.61 -13.94
CA GLY A 21 -13.18 -13.47 -12.92
C GLY A 21 -12.07 -14.51 -13.10
N SER A 22 -11.11 -14.52 -12.21
CA SER A 22 -10.08 -15.56 -12.12
C SER A 22 -10.61 -16.81 -11.43
N PRO A 23 -10.21 -18.01 -11.83
CA PRO A 23 -10.55 -19.23 -11.11
C PRO A 23 -9.82 -19.35 -9.77
N MET A 24 -8.69 -18.65 -9.61
CA MET A 24 -7.91 -18.58 -8.38
C MET A 24 -7.32 -17.16 -8.22
N THR A 25 -6.87 -16.84 -7.01
CA THR A 25 -6.17 -15.56 -6.75
C THR A 25 -4.81 -15.56 -7.44
N THR A 26 -4.48 -14.45 -8.10
CA THR A 26 -3.20 -14.22 -8.79
C THR A 26 -2.25 -13.35 -7.97
N THR A 27 -2.75 -12.73 -6.91
CA THR A 27 -2.02 -11.90 -5.98
C THR A 27 -2.47 -12.17 -4.56
N PHE A 28 -1.68 -11.74 -3.58
CA PHE A 28 -2.04 -11.87 -2.16
C PHE A 28 -3.09 -10.83 -1.78
N HIS A 29 -4.19 -11.29 -1.19
CA HIS A 29 -5.30 -10.47 -0.71
C HIS A 29 -5.35 -10.47 0.82
N ARG A 30 -5.87 -9.39 1.43
CA ARG A 30 -6.07 -9.31 2.89
C ARG A 30 -7.25 -10.15 3.37
N GLU A 31 -8.19 -10.41 2.48
CA GLU A 31 -9.40 -11.20 2.75
C GLU A 31 -9.65 -12.21 1.63
N VAL A 32 -10.44 -13.23 1.93
CA VAL A 32 -10.90 -14.21 0.94
C VAL A 32 -11.76 -13.49 -0.11
N VAL A 33 -11.43 -13.71 -1.37
CA VAL A 33 -12.17 -13.12 -2.51
C VAL A 33 -12.95 -14.20 -3.25
N LYS A 34 -14.05 -13.81 -3.87
CA LYS A 34 -14.86 -14.74 -4.66
C LYS A 34 -14.20 -15.02 -6.00
N THR A 35 -13.81 -16.26 -6.20
CA THR A 35 -13.30 -16.79 -7.46
C THR A 35 -14.30 -17.76 -8.06
N GLY A 36 -14.34 -17.92 -9.38
CA GLY A 36 -15.36 -18.75 -9.98
C GLY A 36 -15.29 -18.84 -11.51
N TYR A 37 -16.36 -19.37 -12.09
CA TYR A 37 -16.49 -19.59 -13.53
C TYR A 37 -17.91 -19.35 -14.03
N LEU A 38 -18.04 -19.14 -15.34
CA LEU A 38 -19.33 -19.00 -16.00
C LEU A 38 -19.74 -20.31 -16.68
N ILE A 39 -21.01 -20.69 -16.49
CA ILE A 39 -21.68 -21.68 -17.33
C ILE A 39 -22.55 -20.91 -18.32
N ILE A 40 -22.21 -20.98 -19.59
CA ILE A 40 -22.92 -20.27 -20.65
C ILE A 40 -23.81 -21.27 -21.43
N ARG A 41 -25.09 -20.91 -21.60
CA ARG A 41 -26.08 -21.62 -22.40
C ARG A 41 -26.66 -20.71 -23.48
N PRO A 42 -27.38 -21.21 -24.47
CA PRO A 42 -27.85 -20.39 -25.58
C PRO A 42 -28.60 -19.10 -25.18
N LEU A 43 -29.36 -19.14 -24.10
CA LEU A 43 -30.22 -18.01 -23.66
C LEU A 43 -29.88 -17.50 -22.27
N THR A 44 -29.07 -18.21 -21.51
CA THR A 44 -28.78 -17.93 -20.08
C THR A 44 -27.32 -18.11 -19.77
N TRP A 45 -26.90 -17.57 -18.66
CA TRP A 45 -25.60 -17.84 -18.06
C TRP A 45 -25.74 -17.87 -16.53
N ASP A 46 -24.90 -18.66 -15.89
CA ASP A 46 -24.79 -18.75 -14.43
C ASP A 46 -23.32 -18.60 -14.04
N TRP A 47 -23.07 -17.82 -12.99
CA TRP A 47 -21.76 -17.79 -12.36
C TRP A 47 -21.74 -18.79 -11.18
N LYS A 48 -20.66 -19.55 -11.07
CA LYS A 48 -20.45 -20.52 -10.01
C LYS A 48 -19.17 -20.19 -9.28
N GLU A 49 -19.26 -20.13 -7.96
CA GLU A 49 -18.12 -19.90 -7.08
C GLU A 49 -17.29 -21.18 -6.95
N PHE A 50 -15.98 -21.00 -6.91
CA PHE A 50 -15.04 -22.03 -6.52
C PHE A 50 -14.73 -21.97 -5.03
N ASP A 51 -14.62 -23.11 -4.40
CA ASP A 51 -13.98 -23.27 -3.10
C ASP A 51 -12.57 -23.82 -3.35
N LEU A 52 -11.61 -22.90 -3.54
CA LEU A 52 -10.23 -23.23 -3.83
C LEU A 52 -9.29 -22.46 -2.89
N PRO A 53 -8.10 -23.02 -2.60
CA PRO A 53 -7.07 -22.31 -1.86
C PRO A 53 -6.73 -20.96 -2.48
N GLN A 54 -6.51 -19.97 -1.63
CA GLN A 54 -6.22 -18.58 -2.05
C GLN A 54 -4.90 -18.09 -1.49
N LEU A 55 -4.33 -17.09 -2.11
CA LEU A 55 -3.16 -16.36 -1.64
C LEU A 55 -3.63 -15.27 -0.68
N LEU A 56 -3.28 -15.39 0.60
CA LEU A 56 -3.67 -14.46 1.64
C LEU A 56 -2.46 -13.77 2.26
N ARG A 57 -2.63 -12.48 2.59
CA ARG A 57 -1.66 -11.69 3.35
C ARG A 57 -2.32 -11.19 4.63
N LYS A 58 -1.71 -11.49 5.78
CA LYS A 58 -2.20 -11.05 7.08
C LYS A 58 -1.16 -10.18 7.77
N THR A 59 -1.57 -9.03 8.27
CA THR A 59 -0.72 -8.21 9.15
C THR A 59 -0.81 -8.77 10.56
N ILE A 60 0.34 -8.95 11.20
CA ILE A 60 0.49 -9.45 12.56
C ILE A 60 1.34 -8.50 13.40
N SER A 61 1.19 -8.57 14.71
CA SER A 61 1.96 -7.76 15.65
C SER A 61 3.14 -8.54 16.25
N SER A 62 3.07 -9.87 16.27
CA SER A 62 4.14 -10.74 16.76
C SER A 62 4.22 -12.04 15.98
N GLU A 63 5.38 -12.72 16.02
CA GLU A 63 5.57 -14.02 15.38
C GLU A 63 4.63 -15.12 15.91
N GLU A 64 4.16 -14.98 17.14
CA GLU A 64 3.26 -15.95 17.79
C GLU A 64 1.87 -15.99 17.14
N GLU A 65 1.50 -14.93 16.42
CA GLU A 65 0.24 -14.86 15.67
C GLU A 65 0.30 -15.62 14.33
N MET A 66 1.47 -16.11 13.94
CA MET A 66 1.61 -16.92 12.72
C MET A 66 0.98 -18.30 12.93
N THR A 67 -0.22 -18.46 12.41
CA THR A 67 -0.92 -19.75 12.45
C THR A 67 -0.81 -20.44 11.09
N PRO A 68 -0.28 -21.67 11.01
CA PRO A 68 -0.29 -22.45 9.77
C PRO A 68 -1.74 -22.57 9.27
N THR A 69 -1.92 -22.36 7.97
CA THR A 69 -3.21 -22.60 7.32
C THR A 69 -3.06 -23.81 6.41
N ASP A 70 -3.84 -24.84 6.64
CA ASP A 70 -3.78 -26.08 5.87
C ASP A 70 -4.45 -25.96 4.49
N TYR A 71 -5.17 -24.87 4.25
CA TYR A 71 -5.96 -24.67 3.05
C TYR A 71 -5.47 -23.49 2.17
N HIS A 72 -5.38 -22.30 2.75
CA HIS A 72 -4.91 -21.13 2.03
C HIS A 72 -3.38 -20.98 2.13
N HIS A 73 -2.75 -20.48 1.07
CA HIS A 73 -1.35 -20.05 1.18
C HIS A 73 -1.30 -18.64 1.78
N THR A 74 -0.87 -18.55 3.04
CA THR A 74 -0.85 -17.30 3.78
C THR A 74 0.59 -16.84 4.00
N ILE A 75 0.89 -15.58 3.64
CA ILE A 75 2.08 -14.89 4.08
C ILE A 75 1.69 -13.86 5.14
N TYR A 76 2.62 -13.60 6.06
CA TYR A 76 2.43 -12.67 7.15
C TYR A 76 3.26 -11.41 6.91
N GLU A 77 2.74 -10.27 7.30
CA GLU A 77 3.41 -8.99 7.23
C GLU A 77 3.51 -8.42 8.65
N ILE A 78 4.74 -8.13 9.10
CA ILE A 78 4.97 -7.46 10.38
C ILE A 78 5.61 -6.11 10.12
N GLU A 79 5.06 -5.07 10.73
CA GLU A 79 5.53 -3.70 10.59
C GLU A 79 6.24 -3.26 11.88
N GLY A 80 7.38 -2.63 11.75
CA GLY A 80 8.13 -2.14 12.90
C GLY A 80 9.36 -1.32 12.53
N ASP A 81 10.08 -0.84 13.52
CA ASP A 81 11.36 -0.23 13.29
C ASP A 81 12.46 -1.27 12.99
N VAL A 82 13.58 -0.81 12.45
CA VAL A 82 14.68 -1.69 12.03
C VAL A 82 15.24 -2.52 13.19
N ALA A 83 15.31 -1.94 14.39
CA ALA A 83 15.91 -2.60 15.55
C ALA A 83 15.04 -3.73 16.09
N ASP A 84 13.72 -3.55 16.06
CA ASP A 84 12.77 -4.57 16.49
C ASP A 84 12.62 -5.67 15.44
N LEU A 85 12.50 -5.32 14.16
CA LEU A 85 12.44 -6.29 13.09
C LEU A 85 13.72 -7.15 12.94
N ALA A 86 14.85 -6.62 13.35
CA ALA A 86 16.12 -7.38 13.35
C ALA A 86 16.14 -8.53 14.37
N LYS A 87 15.37 -8.43 15.43
CA LYS A 87 15.23 -9.46 16.49
C LYS A 87 14.38 -10.64 16.05
N ILE A 88 13.48 -10.42 15.11
CA ILE A 88 12.55 -11.41 14.60
C ILE A 88 13.28 -12.38 13.65
N LYS A 89 13.01 -13.67 13.79
CA LYS A 89 13.60 -14.69 12.92
C LYS A 89 13.08 -14.54 11.48
N ASN A 90 13.94 -14.76 10.50
CA ASN A 90 13.50 -14.75 9.11
C ASN A 90 12.72 -16.04 8.77
N SER A 91 11.64 -15.87 8.01
CA SER A 91 10.82 -16.98 7.50
C SER A 91 10.39 -16.61 6.07
N GLU A 92 10.25 -17.64 5.21
CA GLU A 92 9.72 -17.46 3.85
C GLU A 92 8.26 -17.02 3.84
N LEU A 93 7.56 -17.23 4.96
CA LEU A 93 6.16 -16.81 5.13
C LEU A 93 6.02 -15.44 5.80
N LEU A 94 7.14 -14.75 6.11
CA LEU A 94 7.12 -13.51 6.85
C LEU A 94 7.81 -12.37 6.09
N ASP A 95 7.03 -11.40 5.68
CA ASP A 95 7.48 -10.11 5.14
C ASP A 95 7.68 -9.10 6.26
N LYS A 96 8.90 -8.59 6.41
CA LYS A 96 9.24 -7.54 7.37
C LYS A 96 9.19 -6.18 6.69
N LYS A 97 8.27 -5.32 7.10
CA LYS A 97 8.10 -3.99 6.55
C LYS A 97 8.59 -2.94 7.53
N VAL A 98 9.67 -2.29 7.19
CA VAL A 98 10.20 -1.18 7.98
C VAL A 98 9.27 0.01 7.85
N VAL A 99 8.61 0.35 8.94
CA VAL A 99 7.90 1.62 9.08
C VAL A 99 8.91 2.59 9.69
N LYS A 100 9.43 3.49 8.88
CA LYS A 100 10.09 4.67 9.43
C LYS A 100 9.00 5.42 10.21
N ARG A 101 9.01 5.33 11.53
CA ARG A 101 8.37 6.37 12.31
C ARG A 101 9.10 7.64 11.90
N SER A 102 8.50 8.46 11.05
CA SER A 102 8.86 9.85 11.05
C SER A 102 8.74 10.25 12.52
N SER A 103 9.87 10.59 13.16
CA SER A 103 9.82 11.30 14.42
C SER A 103 8.64 12.26 14.25
N GLU A 104 7.74 12.29 15.22
CA GLU A 104 6.59 13.20 15.23
C GLU A 104 7.10 14.65 15.31
N ALA A 105 7.77 15.10 14.28
CA ALA A 105 7.78 16.48 13.91
C ALA A 105 6.38 16.69 13.31
N THR A 106 5.44 16.98 14.18
CA THR A 106 4.16 17.59 13.82
C THR A 106 4.53 18.95 13.26
N LEU A 107 4.85 18.99 11.95
CA LEU A 107 4.97 20.24 11.23
C LEU A 107 3.59 20.89 11.33
N ASN A 108 3.48 21.85 12.22
CA ASN A 108 2.27 22.66 12.32
C ASN A 108 2.34 23.74 11.24
N LEU A 109 2.10 23.32 9.99
CA LEU A 109 2.14 24.19 8.80
C LEU A 109 0.90 25.11 8.70
N LYS A 110 0.02 25.07 9.69
CA LYS A 110 -1.20 25.88 9.67
C LYS A 110 -0.82 27.35 9.94
N ASP A 111 -1.17 28.18 8.98
CA ASP A 111 -0.96 29.65 9.03
C ASP A 111 0.50 30.13 8.88
N LEU A 112 1.41 29.29 8.39
CA LEU A 112 2.77 29.67 8.04
C LEU A 112 2.87 30.21 6.60
N THR A 113 3.80 31.09 6.37
CA THR A 113 4.23 31.44 5.01
C THR A 113 5.09 30.33 4.40
N ILE A 114 5.22 30.29 3.08
CA ILE A 114 6.06 29.28 2.39
C ILE A 114 7.50 29.29 2.92
N GLU A 115 8.03 30.46 3.23
CA GLU A 115 9.38 30.61 3.79
C GLU A 115 9.49 29.99 5.18
N GLU A 116 8.50 30.20 6.02
CA GLU A 116 8.42 29.61 7.37
C GLU A 116 8.21 28.10 7.29
N GLU A 117 7.40 27.60 6.37
CA GLU A 117 7.24 26.15 6.14
C GLU A 117 8.56 25.48 5.73
N VAL A 118 9.34 26.12 4.85
CA VAL A 118 10.65 25.62 4.43
C VAL A 118 11.63 25.59 5.61
N ILE A 119 11.68 26.65 6.41
CA ILE A 119 12.55 26.72 7.60
C ILE A 119 12.17 25.61 8.59
N GLU A 120 10.89 25.44 8.87
CA GLU A 120 10.39 24.41 9.77
C GLU A 120 10.75 23.00 9.26
N TYR A 121 10.61 22.75 7.96
CA TYR A 121 11.00 21.49 7.35
C TYR A 121 12.50 21.24 7.46
N LEU A 122 13.34 22.23 7.15
CA LEU A 122 14.79 22.11 7.22
C LEU A 122 15.28 21.88 8.66
N SER A 123 14.63 22.50 9.62
CA SER A 123 14.94 22.39 11.03
C SER A 123 14.42 21.05 11.62
N ALA A 124 13.11 20.80 11.52
CA ALA A 124 12.45 19.70 12.22
C ALA A 124 12.64 18.33 11.54
N ILE A 125 12.68 18.28 10.19
CA ILE A 125 12.78 17.02 9.46
C ILE A 125 14.22 16.70 9.09
N LEU A 126 14.97 17.68 8.58
CA LEU A 126 16.35 17.46 8.16
C LEU A 126 17.37 17.71 9.28
N ASN A 127 16.94 18.24 10.43
CA ASN A 127 17.80 18.57 11.59
C ASN A 127 19.03 19.38 11.20
N LEU A 128 18.86 20.35 10.31
CA LEU A 128 19.97 21.21 9.89
C LEU A 128 20.26 22.28 10.92
N THR A 129 21.52 22.71 10.99
CA THR A 129 21.95 23.82 11.84
C THR A 129 21.47 25.15 11.27
N ASP A 130 21.25 26.15 12.11
CA ASP A 130 20.78 27.49 11.72
C ASP A 130 21.61 28.12 10.59
N ASN A 131 22.93 27.96 10.61
CA ASN A 131 23.81 28.47 9.54
C ASN A 131 23.49 27.84 8.17
N LYS A 132 23.28 26.54 8.12
CA LYS A 132 22.91 25.84 6.88
C LYS A 132 21.51 26.21 6.41
N ILE A 133 20.58 26.40 7.33
CA ILE A 133 19.23 26.87 7.01
C ILE A 133 19.30 28.26 6.39
N GLN A 134 20.08 29.16 6.97
CA GLN A 134 20.27 30.51 6.43
C GLN A 134 20.88 30.52 5.03
N ASP A 135 21.90 29.69 4.79
CA ASP A 135 22.51 29.54 3.45
C ASP A 135 21.48 29.06 2.41
N ILE A 136 20.69 28.03 2.76
CA ILE A 136 19.64 27.51 1.88
C ILE A 136 18.54 28.52 1.63
N MET A 137 18.11 29.23 2.67
CA MET A 137 17.09 30.29 2.56
C MET A 137 17.56 31.46 1.72
N GLY A 138 18.85 31.80 1.75
CA GLY A 138 19.46 32.77 0.84
C GLY A 138 19.23 32.42 -0.62
N VAL A 139 19.54 31.19 -1.00
CA VAL A 139 19.34 30.68 -2.37
C VAL A 139 17.85 30.64 -2.74
N PHE A 140 17.00 30.17 -1.82
CA PHE A 140 15.56 30.11 -2.01
C PHE A 140 14.96 31.48 -2.31
N ASN A 141 15.33 32.49 -1.54
CA ASN A 141 14.85 33.86 -1.68
C ASN A 141 15.33 34.55 -2.99
N ASP A 142 16.54 34.26 -3.42
CA ASP A 142 17.06 34.77 -4.70
C ASP A 142 16.30 34.15 -5.88
N TYR A 143 15.94 32.85 -5.77
CA TYR A 143 15.16 32.17 -6.81
C TYR A 143 13.72 32.68 -6.87
N SER A 144 13.07 32.87 -5.72
CA SER A 144 11.67 33.34 -5.65
C SER A 144 11.53 34.78 -6.18
N LYS A 145 12.51 35.63 -5.95
CA LYS A 145 12.54 37.00 -6.53
C LYS A 145 12.72 37.00 -8.04
N SER A 146 13.52 36.09 -8.58
CA SER A 146 13.72 35.98 -10.02
C SER A 146 12.49 35.44 -10.76
N ALA A 147 11.70 34.59 -10.12
CA ALA A 147 10.47 34.00 -10.68
C ALA A 147 9.28 35.01 -10.72
N THR A 148 9.33 36.06 -9.90
CA THR A 148 8.25 37.10 -9.84
C THR A 148 8.48 38.24 -10.82
N MET A 149 9.63 38.31 -11.50
CA MET A 149 9.99 39.33 -12.47
C MET A 149 9.85 38.90 -13.94
N GLY A 150 9.32 37.75 -14.23
CA GLY A 150 9.01 37.21 -15.57
C GLY A 150 7.51 37.06 -15.78
#